data_72b04ef31e250cd0efd7f89c6d0c54f0
#
_entry.id   72b04ef31e250cd0efd7f89c6d0c54f0
#
_cell.length_a   1.000
_cell.length_b   1.000
_cell.length_c   1.000
_cell.angle_alpha   90.00
_cell.angle_beta   90.00
_cell.angle_gamma   90.00
#
_symmetry.space_group_name_H-M   'P 1'
#
loop_
_entity.id
_entity.type
_entity.pdbx_description
1 polymer ?
#
loop_
_entity_poly.entity_id
_entity_poly.type
_entity_poly.pdbx_seq_one_letter_code
_entity_poly.pdbx_strand_id
1 'polypeptide(L)'
;DQEEISNRIKELGIESELKEHEGLTPGMLLTLGEKNILKLSDFADLASDELTGTFDVVKGERVKVKGYLEDFALSKNEADELIMSARNKIYKD
;
A
#
# COMPACT_ATOMS: atom_id res chain seq x y z
N ASP A 1 -3.79 2.15 19.73
CA ASP A 1 -4.06 3.56 20.06
C ASP A 1 -3.69 4.44 18.87
N GLN A 2 -4.58 5.36 18.52
CA GLN A 2 -4.37 6.25 17.37
C GLN A 2 -3.14 7.15 17.52
N GLU A 3 -2.83 7.58 18.73
CA GLU A 3 -1.64 8.39 18.95
C GLU A 3 -0.36 7.62 18.69
N GLU A 4 -0.31 6.37 19.12
CA GLU A 4 0.85 5.52 18.86
C GLU A 4 1.04 5.27 17.37
N ILE A 5 -0.05 5.02 16.66
CA ILE A 5 0.00 4.80 15.22
C ILE A 5 0.46 6.06 14.50
N SER A 6 -0.08 7.23 14.88
CA SER A 6 0.32 8.50 14.28
C SER A 6 1.79 8.81 14.52
N ASN A 7 2.28 8.55 15.73
CA ASN A 7 3.69 8.75 16.05
C ASN A 7 4.59 7.82 15.23
N ARG A 8 4.17 6.58 15.08
CA ARG A 8 4.91 5.60 14.30
C ARG A 8 4.99 6.01 12.83
N ILE A 9 3.89 6.51 12.29
CA ILE A 9 3.84 7.01 10.91
C ILE A 9 4.83 8.15 10.71
N LYS A 10 4.92 9.06 11.68
CA LYS A 10 5.89 10.16 11.63
C LYS A 10 7.32 9.64 11.68
N GLU A 11 7.58 8.65 12.54
CA GLU A 11 8.91 8.07 12.66
C GLU A 11 9.37 7.39 11.37
N LEU A 12 8.43 6.79 10.65
CA LEU A 12 8.74 6.12 9.39
C LEU A 12 9.01 7.10 8.25
N GLY A 13 8.61 8.37 8.41
CA GLY A 13 8.87 9.38 7.39
C GLY A 13 7.89 9.34 6.21
N ILE A 14 6.69 8.86 6.44
CA ILE A 14 5.67 8.79 5.38
C ILE A 14 5.28 10.20 4.96
N GLU A 15 5.28 10.47 3.65
CA GLU A 15 4.95 11.79 3.13
C GLU A 15 3.47 12.12 3.28
N SER A 16 3.17 13.42 3.39
CA SER A 16 1.81 13.91 3.58
C SER A 16 0.86 13.47 2.48
N GLU A 17 1.32 13.47 1.24
CA GLU A 17 0.49 13.05 0.11
C GLU A 17 -0.03 11.63 0.27
N LEU A 18 0.79 10.73 0.78
CA LEU A 18 0.36 9.36 1.03
C LEU A 18 -0.56 9.30 2.24
N LYS A 19 -0.24 10.03 3.30
CA LYS A 19 -1.07 10.06 4.51
C LYS A 19 -2.48 10.59 4.23
N GLU A 20 -2.61 11.52 3.31
CA GLU A 20 -3.89 12.14 2.97
C GLU A 20 -4.66 11.40 1.89
N HIS A 21 -4.07 10.37 1.31
CA HIS A 21 -4.72 9.62 0.25
C HIS A 21 -5.99 8.92 0.77
N GLU A 22 -7.11 9.15 0.10
CA GLU A 22 -8.38 8.54 0.47
C GLU A 22 -8.34 7.03 0.35
N GLY A 23 -8.95 6.37 1.31
CA GLY A 23 -9.01 4.92 1.32
C GLY A 23 -7.89 4.24 2.09
N LEU A 24 -6.85 4.98 2.44
CA LEU A 24 -5.76 4.43 3.25
C LEU A 24 -6.01 4.75 4.73
N THR A 25 -6.13 3.69 5.52
CA THR A 25 -6.28 3.82 6.97
C THR A 25 -4.91 4.00 7.62
N PRO A 26 -4.84 4.50 8.86
CA PRO A 26 -3.56 4.60 9.56
C PRO A 26 -2.80 3.28 9.65
N GLY A 27 -3.51 2.17 9.86
CA GLY A 27 -2.88 0.85 9.90
C GLY A 27 -2.24 0.47 8.58
N MET A 28 -2.91 0.80 7.47
CA MET A 28 -2.36 0.55 6.14
C MET A 28 -1.11 1.40 5.89
N LEU A 29 -1.15 2.66 6.30
CA LEU A 29 0.00 3.55 6.18
C LEU A 29 1.20 3.02 6.96
N LEU A 30 0.96 2.54 8.16
CA LEU A 30 2.01 1.96 8.98
C LEU A 30 2.66 0.76 8.28
N THR A 31 1.82 -0.13 7.76
CA THR A 31 2.30 -1.32 7.06
C THR A 31 3.11 -0.94 5.81
N LEU A 32 2.60 0.01 5.03
CA LEU A 32 3.32 0.48 3.84
C LEU A 32 4.65 1.11 4.21
N GLY A 33 4.66 1.92 5.26
CA GLY A 33 5.90 2.55 5.73
C GLY A 33 6.96 1.56 6.15
N GLU A 34 6.54 0.47 6.80
CA GLU A 34 7.45 -0.58 7.19
C GLU A 34 8.06 -1.31 5.99
N LYS A 35 7.41 -1.24 4.85
CA LYS A 35 7.88 -1.82 3.60
C LYS A 35 8.61 -0.79 2.73
N ASN A 36 8.95 0.37 3.30
CA ASN A 36 9.63 1.46 2.60
C ASN A 36 8.80 2.12 1.51
N ILE A 37 7.49 2.03 1.60
CA ILE A 37 6.58 2.73 0.69
C ILE A 37 6.16 4.00 1.41
N LEU A 38 6.91 5.07 1.18
CA LEU A 38 6.77 6.31 1.93
C LEU A 38 6.11 7.43 1.13
N LYS A 39 6.14 7.31 -0.19
CA LYS A 39 5.63 8.34 -1.09
C LYS A 39 4.41 7.85 -1.85
N LEU A 40 3.55 8.79 -2.23
CA LEU A 40 2.39 8.45 -3.05
C LEU A 40 2.83 7.86 -4.39
N SER A 41 3.94 8.36 -4.96
CA SER A 41 4.47 7.82 -6.22
C SER A 41 4.91 6.36 -6.06
N ASP A 42 5.50 6.01 -4.93
CA ASP A 42 5.88 4.62 -4.66
C ASP A 42 4.65 3.73 -4.62
N PHE A 43 3.59 4.21 -3.97
CA PHE A 43 2.33 3.48 -3.89
C PHE A 43 1.69 3.34 -5.27
N ALA A 44 1.71 4.38 -6.07
CA ALA A 44 1.12 4.38 -7.40
C ALA A 44 1.84 3.43 -8.36
N ASP A 45 3.11 3.14 -8.11
CA ASP A 45 3.88 2.22 -8.95
C ASP A 45 3.59 0.75 -8.63
N LEU A 46 2.87 0.48 -7.55
CA LEU A 46 2.51 -0.89 -7.18
C LEU A 46 1.40 -1.43 -8.07
N ALA A 47 1.36 -2.75 -8.21
CA ALA A 47 0.22 -3.42 -8.83
C ALA A 47 -0.76 -3.85 -7.74
N SER A 48 -2.03 -4.04 -8.12
CA SER A 48 -3.04 -4.49 -7.15
C SER A 48 -2.65 -5.83 -6.52
N ASP A 49 -2.02 -6.71 -7.28
CA ASP A 49 -1.57 -8.00 -6.78
C ASP A 49 -0.52 -7.85 -5.67
N GLU A 50 0.26 -6.79 -5.72
CA GLU A 50 1.26 -6.52 -4.67
C GLU A 50 0.60 -6.14 -3.35
N LEU A 51 -0.62 -5.60 -3.41
CA LEU A 51 -1.38 -5.26 -2.20
C LEU A 51 -2.18 -6.43 -1.66
N THR A 52 -2.82 -7.20 -2.54
CA THR A 52 -3.71 -8.29 -2.14
C THR A 52 -3.01 -9.64 -2.01
N GLY A 53 -1.85 -9.79 -2.64
CA GLY A 53 -1.14 -11.04 -2.70
C GLY A 53 -1.38 -11.77 -4.01
N THR A 54 -0.45 -12.62 -4.38
CA THR A 54 -0.54 -13.35 -5.64
C THR A 54 0.21 -14.67 -5.52
N PHE A 55 0.29 -15.41 -6.62
CA PHE A 55 1.09 -16.63 -6.71
C PHE A 55 2.17 -16.45 -7.74
N ASP A 56 3.34 -16.95 -7.44
CA ASP A 56 4.46 -16.94 -8.38
C ASP A 56 4.93 -18.37 -8.58
N VAL A 57 5.71 -18.59 -9.63
CA VAL A 57 6.29 -19.90 -9.91
C VAL A 57 7.78 -19.84 -9.64
N VAL A 58 8.23 -20.61 -8.64
CA VAL A 58 9.62 -20.70 -8.27
C VAL A 58 10.04 -22.16 -8.41
N LYS A 59 11.00 -22.43 -9.26
CA LYS A 59 11.51 -23.79 -9.52
C LYS A 59 10.38 -24.77 -9.88
N GLY A 60 9.40 -24.29 -10.65
CA GLY A 60 8.30 -25.11 -11.11
C GLY A 60 7.16 -25.28 -10.09
N GLU A 61 7.29 -24.69 -8.92
CA GLU A 61 6.25 -24.78 -7.88
C GLU A 61 5.53 -23.45 -7.70
N ARG A 62 4.22 -23.53 -7.47
CA ARG A 62 3.43 -22.34 -7.14
C ARG A 62 3.69 -21.93 -5.69
N VAL A 63 4.14 -20.70 -5.54
CA VAL A 63 4.44 -20.14 -4.21
C VAL A 63 3.57 -18.91 -4.00
N LYS A 64 2.95 -18.83 -2.83
CA LYS A 64 2.15 -17.66 -2.50
C LYS A 64 3.05 -16.50 -2.11
N VAL A 65 2.82 -15.33 -2.74
CA VAL A 65 3.51 -14.10 -2.40
C VAL A 65 2.53 -13.24 -1.60
N LYS A 66 2.86 -12.95 -0.35
CA LYS A 66 2.00 -12.16 0.51
C LYS A 66 1.94 -10.71 0.05
N GLY A 67 0.72 -10.17 -0.04
CA GLY A 67 0.53 -8.77 -0.39
C GLY A 67 0.80 -7.85 0.79
N TYR A 68 1.19 -6.62 0.50
CA TYR A 68 1.49 -5.63 1.54
C TYR A 68 0.29 -5.33 2.44
N LEU A 69 -0.91 -5.32 1.85
CA LEU A 69 -2.14 -5.03 2.57
C LEU A 69 -3.07 -6.24 2.65
N GLU A 70 -2.53 -7.44 2.50
CA GLU A 70 -3.31 -8.66 2.54
C GLU A 70 -4.08 -8.82 3.86
N ASP A 71 -3.47 -8.42 4.97
CA ASP A 71 -4.08 -8.54 6.30
C ASP A 71 -5.29 -7.62 6.47
N PHE A 72 -5.48 -6.66 5.58
CA PHE A 72 -6.62 -5.75 5.63
C PHE A 72 -7.79 -6.23 4.79
N ALA A 73 -7.67 -7.42 4.21
CA ALA A 73 -8.72 -8.08 3.45
C ALA A 73 -9.30 -7.23 2.31
N LEU A 74 -8.44 -6.48 1.63
CA LEU A 74 -8.86 -5.71 0.47
C LEU A 74 -9.23 -6.64 -0.68
N SER A 75 -10.32 -6.31 -1.38
CA SER A 75 -10.62 -6.99 -2.63
C SER A 75 -9.70 -6.45 -3.73
N LYS A 76 -9.62 -7.18 -4.83
CA LYS A 76 -8.82 -6.74 -5.96
C LYS A 76 -9.32 -5.40 -6.49
N ASN A 77 -10.64 -5.21 -6.53
CA ASN A 77 -11.23 -3.96 -7.00
C ASN A 77 -10.87 -2.80 -6.08
N GLU A 78 -10.90 -3.02 -4.76
CA GLU A 78 -10.52 -1.99 -3.81
C GLU A 78 -9.05 -1.61 -3.96
N ALA A 79 -8.19 -2.60 -4.12
CA ALA A 79 -6.77 -2.36 -4.32
C ALA A 79 -6.52 -1.60 -5.63
N ASP A 80 -7.20 -1.99 -6.72
CA ASP A 80 -7.10 -1.31 -8.00
C ASP A 80 -7.52 0.16 -7.88
N GLU A 81 -8.62 0.41 -7.18
CA GLU A 81 -9.11 1.79 -7.00
C GLU A 81 -8.12 2.66 -6.24
N LEU A 82 -7.52 2.11 -5.20
CA LEU A 82 -6.52 2.84 -4.42
C LEU A 82 -5.32 3.23 -5.29
N ILE A 83 -4.84 2.29 -6.09
CA ILE A 83 -3.68 2.51 -6.95
C ILE A 83 -4.03 3.48 -8.08
N MET A 84 -5.18 3.31 -8.71
CA MET A 84 -5.62 4.19 -9.79
C MET A 84 -5.82 5.61 -9.29
N SER A 85 -6.40 5.78 -8.10
CA SER A 85 -6.56 7.09 -7.50
C SER A 85 -5.21 7.76 -7.24
N ALA A 86 -4.23 6.98 -6.78
CA ALA A 86 -2.88 7.49 -6.55
C ALA A 86 -2.23 7.93 -7.86
N ARG A 87 -2.35 7.12 -8.90
CA ARG A 87 -1.81 7.45 -10.22
C ARG A 87 -2.44 8.72 -10.78
N ASN A 88 -3.75 8.86 -10.60
CA ASN A 88 -4.45 10.05 -11.07
C ASN A 88 -3.93 11.32 -10.38
N LYS A 89 -3.60 11.23 -9.10
CA LYS A 89 -3.05 12.39 -8.36
C LYS A 89 -1.65 12.76 -8.83
N ILE A 90 -0.84 11.77 -9.14
CA ILE A 90 0.56 11.98 -9.52
C ILE A 90 0.69 12.40 -10.98
N TYR A 91 -0.05 11.75 -11.87
CA TYR A 91 0.07 11.96 -13.31
C TYR A 91 -1.00 12.89 -13.88
N LYS A 92 -1.69 13.57 -12.99
CA LYS A 92 -2.70 14.54 -13.41
C LYS A 92 -2.02 15.81 -13.94
N ASP A 93 -2.48 16.25 -15.07
CA ASP A 93 -1.97 17.50 -15.67
C ASP A 93 -2.61 18.72 -15.05
#